data_65561ee6577e7d0a0bc4da49106cf5be
#
_entry.id   65561ee6577e7d0a0bc4da49106cf5be
#
_cell.length_a   1.000
_cell.length_b   1.000
_cell.length_c   1.000
_cell.angle_alpha   90.00
_cell.angle_beta   90.00
_cell.angle_gamma   90.00
#
_symmetry.space_group_name_H-M   'P 1'
#
loop_
_entity.id
_entity.type
_entity.pdbx_description
1 polymer ?
#
loop_
_entity_poly.entity_id
_entity_poly.type
_entity_poly.pdbx_seq_one_letter_code
_entity_poly.pdbx_strand_id
1 'polypeptide(L)'
;MKLISWNVNGIRACVQKGFLDFFHEADADIFCIQETKMQEGQLNLELEGYYQYWNYAVKKGYSGTAVFTKKEPMSVRYGIGIEEHDQEGRVITCEFEDFYFVTVYTPNSQNELARLDYRMKWEDDFRSYLKKLEETKPVIVTGDMNVAHKEIDLKNPKTNRKNAGFTDEERQKFTELLDAGFIDTFRYFYPDQTGIYSWWSDRFSARAKNAGWRIDYFCVSESLKDRLDDAKILTDIMGSDHCPVELDLK
;
A
#
# COMPACT_ATOMS: atom_id res chain seq x y z
N MET A 1 1.07 -9.32 -16.58
CA MET A 1 0.95 -9.64 -15.13
C MET A 1 0.15 -8.54 -14.45
N LYS A 2 -0.85 -8.92 -13.68
CA LYS A 2 -1.71 -7.98 -12.95
C LYS A 2 -1.42 -8.05 -11.45
N LEU A 3 -1.15 -6.91 -10.85
CA LEU A 3 -0.89 -6.77 -9.40
C LEU A 3 -1.93 -5.83 -8.80
N ILE A 4 -2.49 -6.19 -7.64
CA ILE A 4 -3.49 -5.36 -6.94
C ILE A 4 -3.08 -5.18 -5.49
N SER A 5 -3.32 -3.99 -4.97
CA SER A 5 -3.09 -3.63 -3.56
C SER A 5 -4.34 -2.94 -3.02
N TRP A 6 -4.78 -3.31 -1.81
CA TRP A 6 -5.99 -2.75 -1.22
C TRP A 6 -5.89 -2.67 0.30
N ASN A 7 -6.02 -1.46 0.84
CA ASN A 7 -6.26 -1.31 2.27
C ASN A 7 -7.72 -1.64 2.54
N VAL A 8 -7.98 -2.75 3.21
CA VAL A 8 -9.33 -3.29 3.40
C VAL A 8 -10.04 -2.77 4.65
N ASN A 9 -9.32 -2.01 5.49
CA ASN A 9 -9.86 -1.45 6.74
C ASN A 9 -10.64 -2.49 7.54
N GLY A 10 -9.98 -3.62 7.82
CA GLY A 10 -10.57 -4.80 8.43
C GLY A 10 -11.06 -5.82 7.41
N ILE A 11 -10.29 -6.92 7.24
CA ILE A 11 -10.63 -7.93 6.22
C ILE A 11 -11.96 -8.62 6.51
N ARG A 12 -12.28 -8.87 7.80
CA ARG A 12 -13.54 -9.54 8.15
C ARG A 12 -14.76 -8.74 7.72
N ALA A 13 -14.73 -7.43 7.92
CA ALA A 13 -15.80 -6.53 7.47
C ALA A 13 -15.83 -6.42 5.93
N CYS A 14 -14.66 -6.32 5.30
CA CYS A 14 -14.56 -6.21 3.84
C CYS A 14 -15.11 -7.46 3.13
N VAL A 15 -14.87 -8.65 3.68
CA VAL A 15 -15.43 -9.90 3.15
C VAL A 15 -16.97 -9.84 3.11
N GLN A 16 -17.59 -9.30 4.14
CA GLN A 16 -19.05 -9.13 4.18
C GLN A 16 -19.56 -8.08 3.17
N LYS A 17 -18.68 -7.25 2.65
CA LYS A 17 -19.02 -6.17 1.72
C LYS A 17 -18.56 -6.44 0.28
N GLY A 18 -18.26 -7.70 -0.06
CA GLY A 18 -17.97 -8.09 -1.42
C GLY A 18 -16.50 -8.32 -1.77
N PHE A 19 -15.62 -8.44 -0.80
CA PHE A 19 -14.19 -8.66 -1.06
C PHE A 19 -13.95 -9.85 -2.00
N LEU A 20 -14.57 -11.00 -1.72
CA LEU A 20 -14.32 -12.22 -2.50
C LEU A 20 -14.79 -12.08 -3.95
N ASP A 21 -15.91 -11.41 -4.19
CA ASP A 21 -16.41 -11.19 -5.55
C ASP A 21 -15.40 -10.38 -6.36
N PHE A 22 -14.91 -9.30 -5.79
CA PHE A 22 -13.88 -8.49 -6.45
C PHE A 22 -12.57 -9.26 -6.63
N PHE A 23 -12.13 -9.97 -5.59
CA PHE A 23 -10.90 -10.77 -5.65
C PHE A 23 -10.92 -11.77 -6.80
N HIS A 24 -12.02 -12.51 -6.95
CA HIS A 24 -12.15 -13.51 -8.01
C HIS A 24 -12.28 -12.87 -9.38
N GLU A 25 -13.07 -11.81 -9.50
CA GLU A 25 -13.24 -11.10 -10.78
C GLU A 25 -11.91 -10.49 -11.26
N ALA A 26 -11.14 -9.93 -10.36
CA ALA A 26 -9.84 -9.32 -10.69
C ALA A 26 -8.83 -10.34 -11.20
N ASP A 27 -8.85 -11.55 -10.66
CA ASP A 27 -7.96 -12.65 -11.07
C ASP A 27 -6.48 -12.21 -11.15
N ALA A 28 -6.02 -11.46 -10.15
CA ALA A 28 -4.67 -10.91 -10.13
C ALA A 28 -3.61 -12.00 -9.91
N ASP A 29 -2.43 -11.79 -10.47
CA ASP A 29 -1.29 -12.67 -10.23
C ASP A 29 -0.77 -12.53 -8.80
N ILE A 30 -0.72 -11.29 -8.29
CA ILE A 30 -0.41 -10.98 -6.89
C ILE A 30 -1.42 -9.96 -6.38
N PHE A 31 -2.01 -10.27 -5.22
CA PHE A 31 -2.99 -9.40 -4.55
C PHE A 31 -2.53 -9.22 -3.11
N CYS A 32 -2.29 -7.99 -2.67
CA CYS A 32 -1.94 -7.73 -1.28
C CYS A 32 -2.96 -6.82 -0.61
N ILE A 33 -3.06 -6.96 0.70
CA ILE A 33 -3.97 -6.16 1.51
C ILE A 33 -3.26 -5.58 2.72
N GLN A 34 -3.73 -4.44 3.17
CA GLN A 34 -3.25 -3.76 4.36
C GLN A 34 -4.40 -3.54 5.32
N GLU A 35 -4.06 -3.33 6.58
CA GLU A 35 -5.03 -3.07 7.64
C GLU A 35 -6.03 -4.21 7.80
N THR A 36 -5.50 -5.43 7.96
CA THR A 36 -6.35 -6.63 8.11
C THR A 36 -7.13 -6.62 9.42
N LYS A 37 -6.60 -6.00 10.48
CA LYS A 37 -7.24 -5.86 11.80
C LYS A 37 -7.68 -7.18 12.40
N MET A 38 -6.93 -8.25 12.15
CA MET A 38 -7.25 -9.57 12.71
C MET A 38 -6.01 -10.31 13.19
N GLN A 39 -6.23 -11.36 13.94
CA GLN A 39 -5.20 -12.27 14.40
C GLN A 39 -5.37 -13.64 13.73
N GLU A 40 -4.30 -14.45 13.80
CA GLU A 40 -4.31 -15.79 13.24
C GLU A 40 -5.51 -16.59 13.76
N GLY A 41 -6.18 -17.29 12.85
CA GLY A 41 -7.32 -18.15 13.19
C GLY A 41 -8.67 -17.46 13.31
N GLN A 42 -8.75 -16.12 13.21
CA GLN A 42 -10.01 -15.41 13.29
C GLN A 42 -10.85 -15.45 12.01
N LEU A 43 -10.21 -15.72 10.89
CA LEU A 43 -10.88 -15.85 9.59
C LEU A 43 -10.09 -16.84 8.74
N ASN A 44 -10.79 -17.76 8.12
CA ASN A 44 -10.21 -18.68 7.16
C ASN A 44 -10.70 -18.29 5.76
N LEU A 45 -9.82 -17.67 4.96
CA LEU A 45 -10.12 -17.34 3.57
C LEU A 45 -9.68 -18.49 2.67
N GLU A 46 -10.62 -19.05 1.93
CA GLU A 46 -10.33 -20.04 0.89
C GLU A 46 -10.15 -19.32 -0.43
N LEU A 47 -8.89 -19.19 -0.86
CA LEU A 47 -8.52 -18.55 -2.12
C LEU A 47 -7.88 -19.61 -3.03
N GLU A 48 -8.70 -20.35 -3.74
CA GLU A 48 -8.25 -21.44 -4.60
C GLU A 48 -7.24 -20.94 -5.62
N GLY A 49 -6.10 -21.63 -5.72
CA GLY A 49 -5.04 -21.28 -6.66
C GLY A 49 -4.08 -20.22 -6.16
N TYR A 50 -4.20 -19.82 -4.90
CA TYR A 50 -3.32 -18.81 -4.31
C TYR A 50 -2.59 -19.33 -3.09
N TYR A 51 -1.32 -18.98 -2.97
CA TYR A 51 -0.54 -19.07 -1.74
C TYR A 51 -0.82 -17.83 -0.92
N GLN A 52 -0.93 -17.98 0.42
CA GLN A 52 -1.29 -16.89 1.33
C GLN A 52 -0.19 -16.68 2.37
N TYR A 53 0.16 -15.42 2.61
CA TYR A 53 1.14 -15.02 3.62
C TYR A 53 0.56 -13.86 4.41
N TRP A 54 0.49 -14.05 5.75
CA TRP A 54 -0.14 -13.08 6.66
C TRP A 54 0.86 -12.61 7.69
N ASN A 55 0.89 -11.31 7.95
CA ASN A 55 1.71 -10.71 9.00
C ASN A 55 0.78 -9.95 9.94
N TYR A 56 0.72 -10.40 11.20
CA TYR A 56 -0.20 -9.87 12.19
C TYR A 56 0.52 -8.92 13.15
N ALA A 57 -0.17 -7.86 13.60
CA ALA A 57 0.32 -7.01 14.67
C ALA A 57 0.23 -7.75 16.01
N VAL A 58 1.14 -7.43 16.93
CA VAL A 58 1.06 -7.94 18.31
C VAL A 58 -0.21 -7.43 18.97
N LYS A 59 -0.56 -6.16 18.73
CA LYS A 59 -1.81 -5.57 19.23
C LYS A 59 -3.00 -6.13 18.47
N LYS A 60 -3.99 -6.66 19.21
CA LYS A 60 -5.19 -7.23 18.62
C LYS A 60 -6.06 -6.18 17.92
N GLY A 61 -6.66 -6.57 16.78
CA GLY A 61 -7.58 -5.71 16.04
C GLY A 61 -6.93 -4.48 15.41
N TYR A 62 -5.63 -4.53 15.13
CA TYR A 62 -4.85 -3.38 14.69
C TYR A 62 -3.90 -3.77 13.57
N SER A 63 -3.75 -2.88 12.57
CA SER A 63 -2.76 -3.02 11.49
C SER A 63 -2.85 -4.39 10.78
N GLY A 64 -1.71 -4.96 10.38
CA GLY A 64 -1.64 -6.25 9.71
C GLY A 64 -1.66 -6.14 8.20
N THR A 65 -0.93 -7.05 7.54
CA THR A 65 -0.84 -7.13 6.07
C THR A 65 -0.95 -8.58 5.62
N ALA A 66 -1.27 -8.79 4.34
CA ALA A 66 -1.27 -10.11 3.72
C ALA A 66 -0.93 -10.03 2.24
N VAL A 67 -0.36 -11.11 1.71
CA VAL A 67 -0.08 -11.27 0.29
C VAL A 67 -0.69 -12.58 -0.19
N PHE A 68 -1.40 -12.51 -1.32
CA PHE A 68 -1.97 -13.65 -2.01
C PHE A 68 -1.35 -13.72 -3.41
N THR A 69 -0.75 -14.84 -3.77
CA THR A 69 -0.02 -14.95 -5.04
C THR A 69 -0.29 -16.31 -5.70
N LYS A 70 -0.48 -16.31 -7.02
CA LYS A 70 -0.67 -17.54 -7.79
C LYS A 70 0.60 -18.37 -7.86
N LYS A 71 1.75 -17.71 -7.88
CA LYS A 71 3.06 -18.37 -7.93
C LYS A 71 3.69 -18.37 -6.55
N GLU A 72 4.23 -19.52 -6.12
CA GLU A 72 4.92 -19.60 -4.86
C GLU A 72 6.20 -18.76 -4.88
N PRO A 73 6.41 -17.86 -3.90
CA PRO A 73 7.67 -17.11 -3.81
C PRO A 73 8.84 -18.02 -3.47
N MET A 74 10.04 -17.62 -3.90
CA MET A 74 11.29 -18.28 -3.53
C MET A 74 11.58 -18.14 -2.04
N SER A 75 11.19 -17.00 -1.46
CA SER A 75 11.29 -16.72 -0.02
C SER A 75 10.25 -15.69 0.39
N VAL A 76 9.94 -15.66 1.68
CA VAL A 76 9.03 -14.68 2.27
C VAL A 76 9.68 -14.15 3.55
N ARG A 77 9.66 -12.83 3.71
CA ARG A 77 10.15 -12.16 4.92
C ARG A 77 9.04 -11.31 5.52
N TYR A 78 8.95 -11.33 6.85
CA TYR A 78 7.97 -10.56 7.62
C TYR A 78 8.71 -9.47 8.38
N GLY A 79 8.32 -8.20 8.14
CA GLY A 79 8.99 -7.05 8.72
C GLY A 79 10.23 -6.62 7.93
N ILE A 80 11.01 -5.72 8.52
CA ILE A 80 12.22 -5.17 7.89
C ILE A 80 13.51 -5.50 8.67
N GLY A 81 13.39 -6.37 9.68
CA GLY A 81 14.54 -6.79 10.49
C GLY A 81 14.91 -5.84 11.62
N ILE A 82 14.01 -4.92 11.98
CA ILE A 82 14.17 -3.99 13.09
C ILE A 82 13.02 -4.22 14.07
N GLU A 83 13.33 -4.72 15.25
CA GLU A 83 12.33 -5.15 16.23
C GLU A 83 11.31 -4.05 16.54
N GLU A 84 11.75 -2.83 16.73
CA GLU A 84 10.87 -1.67 17.00
C GLU A 84 9.79 -1.49 15.93
N HIS A 85 10.12 -1.75 14.68
CA HIS A 85 9.21 -1.59 13.53
C HIS A 85 8.38 -2.85 13.24
N ASP A 86 8.83 -4.01 13.68
CA ASP A 86 8.26 -5.29 13.25
C ASP A 86 7.15 -5.81 14.17
N GLN A 87 6.64 -4.98 15.09
CA GLN A 87 5.59 -5.34 16.04
C GLN A 87 4.17 -5.14 15.49
N GLU A 88 4.02 -4.43 14.38
CA GLU A 88 2.71 -4.01 13.91
C GLU A 88 2.27 -4.67 12.61
N GLY A 89 2.99 -5.71 12.14
CA GLY A 89 2.59 -6.48 10.96
C GLY A 89 2.50 -5.67 9.68
N ARG A 90 3.41 -4.71 9.46
CA ARG A 90 3.30 -3.70 8.40
C ARG A 90 3.91 -4.09 7.07
N VAL A 91 4.84 -5.03 7.04
CA VAL A 91 5.61 -5.33 5.83
C VAL A 91 5.72 -6.84 5.61
N ILE A 92 5.45 -7.25 4.36
CA ILE A 92 5.77 -8.59 3.86
C ILE A 92 6.56 -8.43 2.57
N THR A 93 7.67 -9.16 2.46
CA THR A 93 8.48 -9.21 1.24
C THR A 93 8.43 -10.62 0.66
N CYS A 94 7.94 -10.74 -0.58
CA CYS A 94 7.95 -12.00 -1.34
C CYS A 94 9.03 -11.90 -2.43
N GLU A 95 9.93 -12.87 -2.45
CA GLU A 95 10.97 -12.94 -3.47
C GLU A 95 10.51 -13.78 -4.64
N PHE A 96 10.50 -13.21 -5.84
CA PHE A 96 10.29 -13.93 -7.09
C PHE A 96 11.58 -13.94 -7.91
N GLU A 97 11.60 -14.66 -9.01
CA GLU A 97 12.81 -14.78 -9.84
C GLU A 97 13.31 -13.42 -10.32
N ASP A 98 12.38 -12.53 -10.78
CA ASP A 98 12.71 -11.28 -11.46
C ASP A 98 12.63 -10.04 -10.57
N PHE A 99 12.02 -10.13 -9.39
CA PHE A 99 11.82 -8.98 -8.51
C PHE A 99 11.46 -9.40 -7.09
N TYR A 100 11.64 -8.47 -6.16
CA TYR A 100 11.00 -8.53 -4.84
C TYR A 100 9.67 -7.80 -4.90
N PHE A 101 8.63 -8.40 -4.32
CA PHE A 101 7.33 -7.76 -4.12
C PHE A 101 7.16 -7.43 -2.64
N VAL A 102 7.01 -6.14 -2.32
CA VAL A 102 6.90 -5.67 -0.94
C VAL A 102 5.54 -5.00 -0.74
N THR A 103 4.71 -5.53 0.16
CA THR A 103 3.54 -4.82 0.63
C THR A 103 3.88 -4.04 1.89
N VAL A 104 3.30 -2.86 2.03
CA VAL A 104 3.55 -1.99 3.18
C VAL A 104 2.26 -1.30 3.64
N TYR A 105 2.09 -1.25 4.96
CA TYR A 105 1.14 -0.37 5.61
C TYR A 105 1.92 0.62 6.47
N THR A 106 2.15 1.81 5.93
CA THR A 106 2.96 2.86 6.57
C THR A 106 2.28 3.35 7.85
N PRO A 107 3.03 3.56 8.95
CA PRO A 107 2.44 4.11 10.17
C PRO A 107 1.79 5.47 9.92
N ASN A 108 0.55 5.64 10.39
CA ASN A 108 -0.12 6.93 10.37
C ASN A 108 0.52 7.86 11.42
N SER A 109 0.72 9.13 11.08
CA SER A 109 1.28 10.11 12.02
C SER A 109 0.30 10.50 13.12
N GLN A 110 -0.97 10.16 12.97
CA GLN A 110 -2.08 10.33 13.93
C GLN A 110 -2.48 11.78 14.18
N ASN A 111 -3.59 11.97 14.88
CA ASN A 111 -4.10 13.29 15.26
C ASN A 111 -3.04 14.06 16.05
N GLU A 112 -2.95 15.35 15.78
CA GLU A 112 -1.96 16.24 16.40
C GLU A 112 -0.52 15.79 16.16
N LEU A 113 -0.32 14.95 15.12
CA LEU A 113 0.99 14.43 14.71
C LEU A 113 1.72 13.67 15.82
N ALA A 114 0.95 12.96 16.66
CA ALA A 114 1.48 12.25 17.83
C ALA A 114 2.58 11.23 17.49
N ARG A 115 2.58 10.64 16.27
CA ARG A 115 3.59 9.68 15.82
C ARG A 115 4.46 10.19 14.67
N LEU A 116 4.48 11.49 14.40
CA LEU A 116 5.24 12.01 13.27
C LEU A 116 6.74 11.70 13.39
N ASP A 117 7.33 11.91 14.58
CA ASP A 117 8.77 11.67 14.78
C ASP A 117 9.12 10.18 14.57
N TYR A 118 8.29 9.29 15.11
CA TYR A 118 8.44 7.85 14.88
C TYR A 118 8.36 7.52 13.39
N ARG A 119 7.37 8.09 12.70
CA ARG A 119 7.18 7.87 11.26
C ARG A 119 8.37 8.33 10.44
N MET A 120 9.00 9.44 10.79
CA MET A 120 10.17 9.93 10.06
C MET A 120 11.32 8.92 10.14
N LYS A 121 11.54 8.35 11.31
CA LYS A 121 12.53 7.28 11.50
C LYS A 121 12.15 6.03 10.72
N TRP A 122 10.89 5.63 10.79
CA TRP A 122 10.36 4.47 10.08
C TRP A 122 10.57 4.61 8.57
N GLU A 123 10.28 5.77 8.01
CA GLU A 123 10.45 6.05 6.58
C GLU A 123 11.91 5.88 6.14
N ASP A 124 12.86 6.40 6.90
CA ASP A 124 14.28 6.27 6.58
C ASP A 124 14.72 4.81 6.64
N ASP A 125 14.32 4.09 7.66
CA ASP A 125 14.66 2.68 7.83
C ASP A 125 14.02 1.81 6.74
N PHE A 126 12.77 2.09 6.38
CA PHE A 126 12.08 1.37 5.30
C PHE A 126 12.75 1.62 3.94
N ARG A 127 13.08 2.86 3.63
CA ARG A 127 13.80 3.20 2.39
C ARG A 127 15.14 2.46 2.32
N SER A 128 15.90 2.43 3.42
CA SER A 128 17.16 1.69 3.49
C SER A 128 16.95 0.19 3.26
N TYR A 129 15.88 -0.37 3.82
CA TYR A 129 15.51 -1.77 3.60
C TYR A 129 15.25 -2.05 2.11
N LEU A 130 14.47 -1.21 1.45
CA LEU A 130 14.18 -1.37 0.02
C LEU A 130 15.44 -1.27 -0.84
N LYS A 131 16.33 -0.34 -0.53
CA LYS A 131 17.60 -0.16 -1.25
C LYS A 131 18.51 -1.37 -1.07
N LYS A 132 18.48 -2.00 0.08
CA LYS A 132 19.24 -3.23 0.31
C LYS A 132 18.71 -4.38 -0.54
N LEU A 133 17.39 -4.53 -0.64
CA LEU A 133 16.77 -5.53 -1.53
C LEU A 133 17.20 -5.30 -2.98
N GLU A 134 17.26 -4.03 -3.42
CA GLU A 134 17.65 -3.68 -4.79
C GLU A 134 19.09 -4.10 -5.16
N GLU A 135 19.95 -4.33 -4.19
CA GLU A 135 21.30 -4.85 -4.45
C GLU A 135 21.25 -6.21 -5.13
N THR A 136 20.16 -6.95 -4.96
CA THR A 136 19.99 -8.30 -5.52
C THR A 136 19.04 -8.32 -6.72
N LYS A 137 17.88 -7.67 -6.61
CA LYS A 137 16.81 -7.66 -7.63
C LYS A 137 16.04 -6.37 -7.59
N PRO A 138 15.38 -5.97 -8.70
CA PRO A 138 14.44 -4.86 -8.67
C PRO A 138 13.33 -5.08 -7.65
N VAL A 139 12.75 -3.98 -7.16
CA VAL A 139 11.71 -3.99 -6.13
C VAL A 139 10.43 -3.38 -6.68
N ILE A 140 9.31 -4.04 -6.42
CA ILE A 140 7.96 -3.49 -6.54
C ILE A 140 7.46 -3.29 -5.12
N VAL A 141 7.19 -2.05 -4.71
CA VAL A 141 6.67 -1.73 -3.39
C VAL A 141 5.28 -1.12 -3.53
N THR A 142 4.34 -1.62 -2.75
CA THR A 142 2.95 -1.18 -2.86
C THR A 142 2.24 -1.23 -1.51
N GLY A 143 1.28 -0.36 -1.35
CA GLY A 143 0.40 -0.35 -0.20
C GLY A 143 -0.08 1.03 0.15
N ASP A 144 -0.61 1.12 1.37
CA ASP A 144 -1.03 2.38 1.96
C ASP A 144 0.19 3.08 2.54
N MET A 145 0.62 4.14 1.89
CA MET A 145 1.80 4.91 2.28
C MET A 145 1.45 6.13 3.14
N ASN A 146 0.16 6.28 3.47
CA ASN A 146 -0.34 7.32 4.38
C ASN A 146 0.20 8.72 4.08
N VAL A 147 0.35 9.04 2.80
CA VAL A 147 0.77 10.37 2.34
C VAL A 147 0.23 10.66 0.95
N ALA A 148 -0.34 11.85 0.78
CA ALA A 148 -0.59 12.44 -0.53
C ALA A 148 0.67 13.23 -0.92
N HIS A 149 1.32 12.87 -2.02
CA HIS A 149 2.65 13.40 -2.36
C HIS A 149 2.62 14.87 -2.72
N LYS A 150 1.75 15.26 -3.64
CA LYS A 150 1.66 16.61 -4.18
C LYS A 150 0.26 17.19 -3.98
N GLU A 151 0.10 18.49 -4.24
CA GLU A 151 -1.22 19.13 -4.13
C GLU A 151 -2.28 18.51 -5.05
N ILE A 152 -1.87 17.96 -6.19
CA ILE A 152 -2.77 17.24 -7.11
C ILE A 152 -3.33 15.95 -6.49
N ASP A 153 -2.70 15.44 -5.44
CA ASP A 153 -3.03 14.14 -4.86
C ASP A 153 -4.11 14.19 -3.77
N LEU A 154 -4.67 15.37 -3.48
CA LEU A 154 -5.81 15.48 -2.58
C LEU A 154 -6.69 16.66 -2.97
N LYS A 155 -7.96 16.57 -2.56
CA LYS A 155 -8.96 17.58 -2.92
C LYS A 155 -8.71 18.93 -2.26
N ASN A 156 -8.28 18.95 -0.98
CA ASN A 156 -8.15 20.17 -0.18
C ASN A 156 -6.73 20.34 0.37
N PRO A 157 -5.74 20.63 -0.48
CA PRO A 157 -4.35 20.70 -0.03
C PRO A 157 -4.07 21.83 0.98
N LYS A 158 -4.68 22.99 0.80
CA LYS A 158 -4.38 24.17 1.65
C LYS A 158 -4.76 23.95 3.10
N THR A 159 -5.91 23.33 3.35
CA THR A 159 -6.41 23.12 4.72
C THR A 159 -5.74 21.92 5.41
N ASN A 160 -5.00 21.09 4.67
CA ASN A 160 -4.41 19.85 5.19
C ASN A 160 -2.89 19.88 5.33
N ARG A 161 -2.24 21.02 5.10
CA ARG A 161 -0.77 21.10 5.11
C ARG A 161 -0.12 20.74 6.44
N LYS A 162 -0.85 20.82 7.54
CA LYS A 162 -0.35 20.47 8.88
C LYS A 162 -1.05 19.23 9.46
N ASN A 163 -1.82 18.52 8.64
CA ASN A 163 -2.52 17.32 9.06
C ASN A 163 -1.77 16.07 8.63
N ALA A 164 -1.92 15.00 9.40
CA ALA A 164 -1.34 13.69 9.07
C ALA A 164 -1.72 13.30 7.64
N GLY A 165 -0.73 12.86 6.87
CA GLY A 165 -0.89 12.48 5.47
C GLY A 165 -0.52 13.56 4.46
N PHE A 166 -0.37 14.83 4.91
CA PHE A 166 0.03 15.91 4.00
C PHE A 166 0.99 16.92 4.61
N THR A 167 1.67 16.55 5.68
CA THR A 167 2.73 17.40 6.26
C THR A 167 3.90 17.52 5.29
N ASP A 168 4.65 18.61 5.39
CA ASP A 168 5.85 18.79 4.58
C ASP A 168 6.86 17.65 4.83
N GLU A 169 6.98 17.20 6.08
CA GLU A 169 7.89 16.13 6.48
C GLU A 169 7.52 14.80 5.81
N GLU A 170 6.25 14.42 5.83
CA GLU A 170 5.77 13.19 5.21
C GLU A 170 5.95 13.22 3.69
N ARG A 171 5.60 14.34 3.07
CA ARG A 171 5.75 14.53 1.62
C ARG A 171 7.22 14.48 1.21
N GLN A 172 8.11 15.07 2.03
CA GLN A 172 9.55 15.04 1.77
C GLN A 172 10.09 13.61 1.82
N LYS A 173 9.65 12.79 2.76
CA LYS A 173 10.06 11.38 2.82
C LYS A 173 9.61 10.59 1.58
N PHE A 174 8.44 10.89 1.05
CA PHE A 174 8.01 10.26 -0.20
C PHE A 174 8.88 10.73 -1.39
N THR A 175 9.22 12.00 -1.45
CA THR A 175 10.16 12.54 -2.44
C THR A 175 11.50 11.84 -2.34
N GLU A 176 12.03 11.63 -1.12
CA GLU A 176 13.30 10.92 -0.91
C GLU A 176 13.22 9.46 -1.39
N LEU A 177 12.08 8.81 -1.21
CA LEU A 177 11.86 7.47 -1.75
C LEU A 177 11.97 7.45 -3.28
N LEU A 178 11.30 8.37 -3.95
CA LEU A 178 11.37 8.46 -5.41
C LEU A 178 12.78 8.84 -5.88
N ASP A 179 13.43 9.78 -5.21
CA ASP A 179 14.79 10.20 -5.54
C ASP A 179 15.81 9.07 -5.34
N ALA A 180 15.49 8.09 -4.51
CA ALA A 180 16.33 6.90 -4.31
C ALA A 180 16.26 5.91 -5.49
N GLY A 181 15.44 6.19 -6.51
CA GLY A 181 15.36 5.38 -7.72
C GLY A 181 14.07 4.61 -7.89
N PHE A 182 12.96 5.11 -7.34
CA PHE A 182 11.63 4.51 -7.50
C PHE A 182 10.72 5.39 -8.34
N ILE A 183 9.82 4.75 -9.09
CA ILE A 183 8.85 5.41 -9.96
C ILE A 183 7.46 5.28 -9.30
N ASP A 184 6.77 6.40 -9.11
CA ASP A 184 5.34 6.43 -8.79
C ASP A 184 4.60 6.10 -10.10
N THR A 185 4.12 4.85 -10.22
CA THR A 185 3.64 4.33 -11.50
C THR A 185 2.39 5.04 -12.01
N PHE A 186 1.48 5.44 -11.12
CA PHE A 186 0.29 6.16 -11.56
C PHE A 186 0.68 7.51 -12.18
N ARG A 187 1.55 8.28 -11.53
CA ARG A 187 2.01 9.56 -12.06
C ARG A 187 2.91 9.41 -13.29
N TYR A 188 3.58 8.29 -13.43
CA TYR A 188 4.34 7.99 -14.65
C TYR A 188 3.44 7.95 -15.87
N PHE A 189 2.27 7.28 -15.78
CA PHE A 189 1.32 7.21 -16.89
C PHE A 189 0.40 8.43 -16.98
N TYR A 190 0.05 9.02 -15.84
CA TYR A 190 -0.96 10.09 -15.75
C TYR A 190 -0.43 11.26 -14.91
N PRO A 191 0.61 11.96 -15.41
CA PRO A 191 1.31 12.98 -14.62
C PRO A 191 0.43 14.17 -14.21
N ASP A 192 -0.60 14.49 -15.00
CA ASP A 192 -1.42 15.69 -14.80
C ASP A 192 -2.89 15.39 -14.50
N GLN A 193 -3.25 14.11 -14.32
CA GLN A 193 -4.65 13.74 -14.08
C GLN A 193 -5.08 14.12 -12.68
N THR A 194 -6.10 14.99 -12.58
CA THR A 194 -6.66 15.48 -11.32
C THR A 194 -7.87 14.66 -10.90
N GLY A 195 -8.23 14.76 -9.60
CA GLY A 195 -9.49 14.22 -9.11
C GLY A 195 -9.52 12.70 -8.96
N ILE A 196 -8.37 12.04 -8.99
CA ILE A 196 -8.27 10.58 -8.84
C ILE A 196 -7.61 10.30 -7.49
N TYR A 197 -8.38 9.67 -6.61
CA TYR A 197 -7.98 9.41 -5.22
C TYR A 197 -8.19 7.94 -4.88
N SER A 198 -7.55 7.50 -3.79
CA SER A 198 -7.63 6.11 -3.33
C SER A 198 -8.27 5.97 -1.95
N TRP A 199 -8.45 7.08 -1.22
CA TRP A 199 -9.04 7.09 0.10
C TRP A 199 -9.92 8.32 0.29
N TRP A 200 -11.01 8.14 1.02
CA TRP A 200 -11.95 9.20 1.42
C TRP A 200 -12.35 9.00 2.87
N SER A 201 -12.41 10.09 3.64
CA SER A 201 -12.93 10.02 5.00
C SER A 201 -14.36 9.48 5.00
N ASP A 202 -14.75 8.82 6.07
CA ASP A 202 -16.14 8.39 6.29
C ASP A 202 -17.05 9.54 6.74
N ARG A 203 -16.48 10.74 6.93
CA ARG A 203 -17.21 11.92 7.40
C ARG A 203 -17.65 12.79 6.22
N PHE A 204 -18.78 13.51 6.41
CA PHE A 204 -19.26 14.55 5.50
C PHE A 204 -19.49 14.06 4.06
N SER A 205 -19.82 12.79 3.87
CA SER A 205 -20.04 12.20 2.54
C SER A 205 -18.86 12.46 1.59
N ALA A 206 -17.64 12.36 2.10
CA ALA A 206 -16.44 12.71 1.36
C ALA A 206 -16.30 11.94 0.05
N ARG A 207 -16.62 10.64 0.04
CA ARG A 207 -16.50 9.82 -1.18
C ARG A 207 -17.52 10.24 -2.23
N ALA A 208 -18.76 10.49 -1.85
CA ALA A 208 -19.81 10.97 -2.78
C ALA A 208 -19.44 12.33 -3.39
N LYS A 209 -18.75 13.18 -2.64
CA LYS A 209 -18.28 14.49 -3.10
C LYS A 209 -16.91 14.42 -3.77
N ASN A 210 -16.30 13.25 -3.80
CA ASN A 210 -14.92 13.01 -4.23
C ASN A 210 -13.90 13.93 -3.52
N ALA A 211 -14.09 14.16 -2.23
CA ALA A 211 -13.14 14.88 -1.39
C ALA A 211 -12.11 13.90 -0.82
N GLY A 212 -11.28 13.38 -1.70
CA GLY A 212 -10.38 12.28 -1.39
C GLY A 212 -8.89 12.63 -1.40
N TRP A 213 -8.10 11.60 -1.15
CA TRP A 213 -6.64 11.63 -1.11
C TRP A 213 -6.10 10.42 -1.86
N ARG A 214 -5.03 10.61 -2.61
CA ARG A 214 -4.28 9.49 -3.20
C ARG A 214 -3.13 9.15 -2.25
N ILE A 215 -3.31 8.08 -1.48
CA ILE A 215 -2.35 7.64 -0.46
C ILE A 215 -1.92 6.18 -0.63
N ASP A 216 -2.50 5.46 -1.58
CA ASP A 216 -2.15 4.09 -1.93
C ASP A 216 -1.39 4.11 -3.27
N TYR A 217 -0.26 3.41 -3.34
CA TYR A 217 0.67 3.51 -4.45
C TYR A 217 1.19 2.16 -4.91
N PHE A 218 1.56 2.08 -6.19
CA PHE A 218 2.55 1.14 -6.69
C PHE A 218 3.78 1.94 -7.11
N CYS A 219 4.91 1.68 -6.45
CA CYS A 219 6.19 2.24 -6.84
C CYS A 219 7.13 1.11 -7.25
N VAL A 220 7.92 1.31 -8.29
CA VAL A 220 8.84 0.29 -8.79
C VAL A 220 10.24 0.85 -8.95
N SER A 221 11.24 -0.04 -8.81
CA SER A 221 12.62 0.31 -9.17
C SER A 221 12.68 0.81 -10.61
N GLU A 222 13.53 1.81 -10.87
CA GLU A 222 13.69 2.37 -12.22
C GLU A 222 14.06 1.33 -13.27
N SER A 223 14.78 0.29 -12.89
CA SER A 223 15.14 -0.81 -13.80
C SER A 223 13.94 -1.60 -14.34
N LEU A 224 12.76 -1.45 -13.73
CA LEU A 224 11.51 -2.07 -14.21
C LEU A 224 10.70 -1.16 -15.14
N LYS A 225 11.18 0.03 -15.44
CA LYS A 225 10.46 1.03 -16.23
C LYS A 225 9.91 0.48 -17.55
N ASP A 226 10.72 -0.28 -18.28
CA ASP A 226 10.33 -0.82 -19.58
C ASP A 226 9.30 -1.95 -19.49
N ARG A 227 9.07 -2.48 -18.29
CA ARG A 227 8.03 -3.49 -18.04
C ARG A 227 6.68 -2.89 -17.66
N LEU A 228 6.60 -1.59 -17.43
CA LEU A 228 5.34 -0.93 -17.08
C LEU A 228 4.39 -0.90 -18.27
N ASP A 229 3.15 -1.34 -18.06
CA ASP A 229 2.11 -1.35 -19.08
C ASP A 229 1.00 -0.36 -18.76
N ASP A 230 0.47 -0.38 -17.53
CA ASP A 230 -0.52 0.59 -17.06
C ASP A 230 -0.57 0.61 -15.53
N ALA A 231 -1.15 1.66 -14.97
CA ALA A 231 -1.45 1.79 -13.55
C ALA A 231 -2.85 2.35 -13.39
N LYS A 232 -3.64 1.77 -12.47
CA LYS A 232 -5.05 2.13 -12.30
C LYS A 232 -5.37 2.36 -10.83
N ILE A 233 -6.33 3.23 -10.59
CA ILE A 233 -6.97 3.41 -9.28
C ILE A 233 -8.44 3.07 -9.46
N LEU A 234 -8.89 1.99 -8.81
CA LEU A 234 -10.19 1.39 -9.06
C LEU A 234 -11.26 2.03 -8.17
N THR A 235 -11.56 3.29 -8.46
CA THR A 235 -12.39 4.15 -7.59
C THR A 235 -13.82 3.65 -7.38
N ASP A 236 -14.34 2.80 -8.27
CA ASP A 236 -15.71 2.28 -8.19
C ASP A 236 -15.84 1.05 -7.29
N ILE A 237 -14.74 0.48 -6.83
CA ILE A 237 -14.76 -0.70 -5.98
C ILE A 237 -15.02 -0.28 -4.53
N MET A 238 -16.09 -0.81 -3.96
CA MET A 238 -16.54 -0.51 -2.61
C MET A 238 -16.17 -1.63 -1.64
N GLY A 239 -16.36 -1.40 -0.34
CA GLY A 239 -16.07 -2.41 0.71
C GLY A 239 -15.07 -1.94 1.76
N SER A 240 -14.38 -0.84 1.50
CA SER A 240 -13.44 -0.17 2.40
C SER A 240 -13.54 1.33 2.19
N ASP A 241 -12.96 2.11 3.09
CA ASP A 241 -12.79 3.56 2.88
C ASP A 241 -11.64 3.88 1.90
N HIS A 242 -10.84 2.86 1.56
CA HIS A 242 -9.92 2.89 0.42
C HIS A 242 -10.52 2.14 -0.77
N CYS A 243 -10.10 2.48 -1.98
CA CYS A 243 -10.30 1.63 -3.15
C CYS A 243 -9.00 0.90 -3.50
N PRO A 244 -9.08 -0.20 -4.29
CA PRO A 244 -7.87 -0.89 -4.74
C PRO A 244 -7.07 -0.05 -5.73
N VAL A 245 -5.76 -0.29 -5.76
CA VAL A 245 -4.87 0.21 -6.83
C VAL A 245 -4.28 -0.98 -7.59
N GLU A 246 -4.01 -0.78 -8.86
CA GLU A 246 -3.57 -1.85 -9.77
C GLU A 246 -2.34 -1.42 -10.55
N LEU A 247 -1.42 -2.36 -10.74
CA LEU A 247 -0.29 -2.22 -11.65
C LEU A 247 -0.31 -3.36 -12.66
N ASP A 248 -0.24 -3.03 -13.93
CA ASP A 248 -0.11 -4.00 -15.02
C ASP A 248 1.32 -3.96 -15.57
N LEU A 249 1.96 -5.14 -15.63
CA LEU A 249 3.29 -5.33 -16.18
C LEU A 249 3.22 -6.11 -17.50
N LYS A 250 4.10 -5.76 -18.43
CA LYS A 250 4.30 -6.51 -19.68
C LYS A 250 4.84 -7.91 -19.40
#